data_e0af6654fa2ba7b879f254df696f6340
#
_entry.id   e0af6654fa2ba7b879f254df696f6340
#
_cell.length_a   1.000
_cell.length_b   1.000
_cell.length_c   1.000
_cell.angle_alpha   90.00
_cell.angle_beta   90.00
_cell.angle_gamma   90.00
#
_symmetry.space_group_name_H-M   'P 1'
#
loop_
_entity.id
_entity.type
_entity.pdbx_description
1 polymer ?
#
loop_
_entity_poly.entity_id
_entity_poly.type
_entity_poly.pdbx_seq_one_letter_code
_entity_poly.pdbx_strand_id
1 'polypeptide(L)'
;MSTHAHALSTDATHLIDMLDGVVHEILYNLEVYRPVKNIFKPQRIMGAVVANKCKIKSVAQYIYTSIERAYTCSKSRLHLVLVILNEQQSVLLRFSFNISFDSNANEQVGEEGFKTMFQRLTASLKMHWAECRDGEDPHGFQILFYSDKELAHSTGSHSNALLENDIVKVNTE
;
A
#
# COMPACT_ATOMS: atom_id res chain seq x y z
N MET A 1 4.97 30.87 13.52
CA MET A 1 3.96 29.85 13.15
C MET A 1 4.44 28.52 13.68
N SER A 2 3.86 28.05 14.78
CA SER A 2 4.23 26.76 15.39
C SER A 2 3.58 25.65 14.59
N THR A 3 4.36 24.91 13.80
CA THR A 3 3.94 23.63 13.26
C THR A 3 3.93 22.62 14.40
N HIS A 4 2.77 22.38 14.98
CA HIS A 4 2.58 21.24 15.85
C HIS A 4 2.68 19.98 14.99
N ALA A 5 3.85 19.36 15.00
CA ALA A 5 3.98 17.99 14.55
C ALA A 5 3.20 17.12 15.54
N HIS A 6 1.97 16.74 15.17
CA HIS A 6 1.25 15.71 15.91
C HIS A 6 2.06 14.42 15.82
N ALA A 7 2.61 13.98 16.94
CA ALA A 7 3.18 12.66 17.04
C ALA A 7 2.08 11.63 16.71
N LEU A 8 2.34 10.78 15.72
CA LEU A 8 1.44 9.68 15.36
C LEU A 8 1.30 8.73 16.57
N SER A 9 0.11 8.17 16.76
CA SER A 9 -0.08 7.10 17.74
C SER A 9 0.78 5.89 17.38
N THR A 10 1.08 5.04 18.35
CA THR A 10 1.86 3.80 18.11
C THR A 10 1.18 2.91 17.07
N ASP A 11 -0.14 2.77 17.10
CA ASP A 11 -0.89 1.98 16.13
C ASP A 11 -0.86 2.62 14.73
N ALA A 12 -0.90 3.94 14.62
CA ALA A 12 -0.74 4.63 13.36
C ALA A 12 0.63 4.35 12.74
N THR A 13 1.69 4.38 13.54
CA THR A 13 3.05 4.05 13.08
C THR A 13 3.13 2.60 12.59
N HIS A 14 2.59 1.65 13.35
CA HIS A 14 2.56 0.25 12.95
C HIS A 14 1.75 0.01 11.66
N LEU A 15 0.62 0.69 11.48
CA LEU A 15 -0.16 0.62 10.25
C LEU A 15 0.64 1.14 9.05
N ILE A 16 1.28 2.29 9.19
CA ILE A 16 2.10 2.88 8.12
C ILE A 16 3.26 1.94 7.79
N ASP A 17 3.98 1.43 8.79
CA ASP A 17 5.08 0.49 8.59
C ASP A 17 4.64 -0.81 7.91
N MET A 18 3.46 -1.33 8.28
CA MET A 18 2.87 -2.50 7.65
C MET A 18 2.57 -2.26 6.17
N LEU A 19 1.88 -1.16 5.85
CA LEU A 19 1.54 -0.83 4.46
C LEU A 19 2.78 -0.54 3.62
N ASP A 20 3.75 0.18 4.17
CA ASP A 20 5.04 0.42 3.53
C ASP A 20 5.75 -0.90 3.19
N GLY A 21 5.79 -1.83 4.15
CA GLY A 21 6.33 -3.17 3.93
C GLY A 21 5.59 -3.94 2.84
N VAL A 22 4.26 -3.92 2.84
CA VAL A 22 3.43 -4.61 1.83
C VAL A 22 3.67 -4.03 0.43
N VAL A 23 3.70 -2.70 0.28
CA VAL A 23 4.00 -2.06 -1.01
C VAL A 23 5.37 -2.48 -1.52
N HIS A 24 6.38 -2.45 -0.67
CA HIS A 24 7.73 -2.89 -1.04
C HIS A 24 7.79 -4.36 -1.46
N GLU A 25 7.07 -5.26 -0.76
CA GLU A 25 6.98 -6.68 -1.14
C GLU A 25 6.31 -6.87 -2.50
N ILE A 26 5.26 -6.11 -2.81
CA ILE A 26 4.63 -6.14 -4.13
C ILE A 26 5.63 -5.74 -5.22
N LEU A 27 6.31 -4.61 -5.05
CA LEU A 27 7.29 -4.12 -6.03
C LEU A 27 8.47 -5.09 -6.22
N TYR A 28 8.92 -5.72 -5.14
CA TYR A 28 9.96 -6.74 -5.18
C TYR A 28 9.53 -7.98 -5.97
N ASN A 29 8.36 -8.50 -5.69
CA ASN A 29 7.89 -9.74 -6.31
C ASN A 29 7.41 -9.57 -7.75
N LEU A 30 6.93 -8.38 -8.12
CA LEU A 30 6.63 -8.03 -9.51
C LEU A 30 7.88 -7.62 -10.30
N GLU A 31 9.03 -7.56 -9.65
CA GLU A 31 10.30 -7.18 -10.29
C GLU A 31 10.23 -5.81 -11.01
N VAL A 32 9.52 -4.83 -10.42
CA VAL A 32 9.26 -3.51 -11.04
C VAL A 32 10.56 -2.80 -11.49
N TYR A 33 11.68 -3.11 -10.85
CA TYR A 33 13.00 -2.57 -11.20
C TYR A 33 13.97 -3.66 -11.69
N ARG A 34 13.47 -4.65 -12.40
CA ARG A 34 14.21 -5.82 -12.88
C ARG A 34 15.57 -5.53 -13.54
N PRO A 35 15.73 -4.45 -14.37
CA PRO A 35 17.02 -4.16 -14.96
C PRO A 35 18.12 -3.84 -13.94
N VAL A 36 17.76 -3.39 -12.75
CA VAL A 36 18.71 -3.00 -11.70
C VAL A 36 18.80 -4.12 -10.66
N LYS A 37 19.96 -4.80 -10.64
CA LYS A 37 20.20 -5.89 -9.68
C LYS A 37 20.39 -5.35 -8.25
N ASN A 38 19.91 -6.13 -7.27
CA ASN A 38 20.17 -5.91 -5.85
C ASN A 38 19.67 -4.57 -5.28
N ILE A 39 18.59 -4.01 -5.82
CA ILE A 39 18.01 -2.77 -5.28
C ILE A 39 17.07 -3.00 -4.10
N PHE A 40 16.65 -4.24 -3.86
CA PHE A 40 15.90 -4.62 -2.67
C PHE A 40 16.79 -5.36 -1.68
N LYS A 41 16.52 -5.17 -0.40
CA LYS A 41 17.18 -5.90 0.69
C LYS A 41 16.18 -6.26 1.76
N PRO A 42 16.34 -7.42 2.44
CA PRO A 42 15.57 -7.74 3.63
C PRO A 42 15.81 -6.70 4.73
N GLN A 43 14.74 -6.17 5.28
CA GLN A 43 14.77 -5.21 6.38
C GLN A 43 13.66 -5.53 7.38
N ARG A 44 13.96 -5.45 8.67
CA ARG A 44 12.95 -5.55 9.72
C ARG A 44 12.03 -4.33 9.66
N ILE A 45 10.73 -4.57 9.72
CA ILE A 45 9.70 -3.52 9.71
C ILE A 45 8.96 -3.44 11.04
N MET A 46 8.61 -4.59 11.63
CA MET A 46 7.92 -4.69 12.91
C MET A 46 8.47 -5.89 13.66
N GLY A 47 9.20 -5.67 14.73
CA GLY A 47 9.78 -6.76 15.52
C GLY A 47 10.53 -7.79 14.69
N ALA A 48 9.97 -9.00 14.55
CA ALA A 48 10.56 -10.10 13.79
C ALA A 48 10.16 -10.14 12.30
N VAL A 49 9.24 -9.28 11.86
CA VAL A 49 8.76 -9.24 10.47
C VAL A 49 9.80 -8.62 9.56
N VAL A 50 10.07 -9.27 8.44
CA VAL A 50 11.03 -8.83 7.43
C VAL A 50 10.32 -8.60 6.11
N ALA A 51 10.56 -7.45 5.49
CA ALA A 51 10.12 -7.11 4.15
C ALA A 51 11.32 -6.77 3.25
N ASN A 52 11.20 -7.05 1.95
CA ASN A 52 12.22 -6.69 0.97
C ASN A 52 12.06 -5.23 0.57
N LYS A 53 12.78 -4.32 1.21
CA LYS A 53 12.67 -2.87 0.98
C LYS A 53 13.66 -2.37 -0.06
N CYS A 54 13.20 -1.43 -0.87
CA CYS A 54 14.01 -0.75 -1.87
C CYS A 54 15.13 0.06 -1.20
N LYS A 55 16.37 -0.07 -1.69
CA LYS A 55 17.55 0.68 -1.20
C LYS A 55 17.60 2.11 -1.73
N ILE A 56 16.88 2.42 -2.80
CA ILE A 56 16.87 3.76 -3.40
C ILE A 56 16.07 4.67 -2.45
N LYS A 57 16.77 5.59 -1.80
CA LYS A 57 16.18 6.47 -0.77
C LYS A 57 14.97 7.25 -1.26
N SER A 58 15.03 7.82 -2.47
CA SER A 58 13.91 8.58 -3.05
C SER A 58 12.66 7.73 -3.25
N VAL A 59 12.82 6.48 -3.67
CA VAL A 59 11.70 5.53 -3.84
C VAL A 59 11.12 5.14 -2.47
N ALA A 60 11.97 4.74 -1.54
CA ALA A 60 11.53 4.36 -0.20
C ALA A 60 10.84 5.53 0.51
N GLN A 61 11.37 6.74 0.39
CA GLN A 61 10.76 7.94 0.96
C GLN A 61 9.44 8.29 0.29
N TYR A 62 9.34 8.17 -1.03
CA TYR A 62 8.08 8.40 -1.75
C TYR A 62 6.99 7.46 -1.28
N ILE A 63 7.28 6.16 -1.11
CA ILE A 63 6.32 5.18 -0.62
C ILE A 63 5.86 5.56 0.78
N TYR A 64 6.79 5.74 1.71
CA TYR A 64 6.48 6.04 3.10
C TYR A 64 5.67 7.33 3.25
N THR A 65 6.11 8.42 2.64
CA THR A 65 5.42 9.72 2.73
C THR A 65 4.06 9.72 2.07
N SER A 66 3.86 8.94 0.99
CA SER A 66 2.55 8.78 0.35
C SER A 66 1.56 8.09 1.28
N ILE A 67 1.99 7.02 1.96
CA ILE A 67 1.15 6.29 2.92
C ILE A 67 0.85 7.17 4.14
N GLU A 68 1.86 7.84 4.68
CA GLU A 68 1.70 8.77 5.83
C GLU A 68 0.70 9.89 5.51
N ARG A 69 0.80 10.49 4.32
CA ARG A 69 -0.15 11.52 3.87
C ARG A 69 -1.55 10.95 3.71
N ALA A 70 -1.68 9.77 3.10
CA ALA A 70 -2.95 9.10 2.95
C ALA A 70 -3.62 8.86 4.33
N TYR A 71 -2.85 8.38 5.30
CA TYR A 71 -3.32 8.21 6.68
C TYR A 71 -3.75 9.53 7.31
N THR A 72 -2.92 10.56 7.21
CA THR A 72 -3.19 11.89 7.81
C THR A 72 -4.42 12.56 7.21
N CYS A 73 -4.69 12.34 5.91
CA CYS A 73 -5.85 12.89 5.22
C CYS A 73 -7.14 12.07 5.45
N SER A 74 -7.02 10.88 5.99
CA SER A 74 -8.15 9.96 6.24
C SER A 74 -8.74 10.19 7.63
N LYS A 75 -10.08 10.18 7.73
CA LYS A 75 -10.79 10.34 9.01
C LYS A 75 -11.30 9.01 9.56
N SER A 76 -11.99 8.26 8.71
CA SER A 76 -12.65 7.00 9.07
C SER A 76 -12.23 5.84 8.18
N ARG A 77 -11.78 6.13 6.97
CA ARG A 77 -11.35 5.13 5.99
C ARG A 77 -10.12 5.59 5.24
N LEU A 78 -9.13 4.72 5.16
CA LEU A 78 -7.99 4.86 4.28
C LEU A 78 -8.24 4.04 3.02
N HIS A 79 -8.25 4.69 1.87
CA HIS A 79 -8.28 4.03 0.58
C HIS A 79 -7.01 4.38 -0.18
N LEU A 80 -6.11 3.41 -0.26
CA LEU A 80 -4.83 3.50 -0.94
C LEU A 80 -4.84 2.59 -2.16
N VAL A 81 -4.36 3.07 -3.31
CA VAL A 81 -4.24 2.28 -4.53
C VAL A 81 -2.80 2.35 -5.04
N LEU A 82 -2.15 1.20 -5.09
CA LEU A 82 -0.88 1.02 -5.78
C LEU A 82 -1.14 0.65 -7.23
N VAL A 83 -0.67 1.47 -8.15
CA VAL A 83 -0.80 1.28 -9.59
C VAL A 83 0.55 0.87 -10.16
N ILE A 84 0.60 -0.24 -10.88
CA ILE A 84 1.79 -0.72 -11.58
C ILE A 84 1.68 -0.32 -13.06
N LEU A 85 2.73 0.23 -13.60
CA LEU A 85 2.79 0.80 -14.94
C LEU A 85 3.80 0.05 -15.82
N ASN A 86 3.50 -0.03 -17.13
CA ASN A 86 4.45 -0.48 -18.13
C ASN A 86 5.40 0.67 -18.58
N GLU A 87 6.27 0.39 -19.54
CA GLU A 87 7.20 1.38 -20.10
C GLU A 87 6.48 2.57 -20.76
N GLN A 88 5.30 2.35 -21.33
CA GLN A 88 4.47 3.38 -21.97
C GLN A 88 3.59 4.15 -20.96
N GLN A 89 3.81 3.95 -19.65
CA GLN A 89 3.01 4.54 -18.58
C GLN A 89 1.52 4.12 -18.58
N SER A 90 1.22 3.00 -19.23
CA SER A 90 -0.09 2.38 -19.17
C SER A 90 -0.22 1.51 -17.92
N VAL A 91 -1.44 1.41 -17.39
CA VAL A 91 -1.71 0.64 -16.18
C VAL A 91 -1.72 -0.85 -16.48
N LEU A 92 -0.86 -1.61 -15.80
CA LEU A 92 -0.82 -3.07 -15.83
C LEU A 92 -1.67 -3.69 -14.73
N LEU A 93 -1.48 -3.22 -13.50
CA LEU A 93 -2.10 -3.78 -12.30
C LEU A 93 -2.49 -2.68 -11.32
N ARG A 94 -3.50 -2.95 -10.50
CA ARG A 94 -3.90 -2.11 -9.37
C ARG A 94 -4.11 -2.95 -8.13
N PHE A 95 -3.50 -2.52 -7.03
CA PHE A 95 -3.71 -3.09 -5.70
C PHE A 95 -4.44 -2.07 -4.85
N SER A 96 -5.64 -2.40 -4.41
CA SER A 96 -6.48 -1.51 -3.61
C SER A 96 -6.50 -1.95 -2.16
N PHE A 97 -6.13 -1.06 -1.25
CA PHE A 97 -6.13 -1.27 0.19
C PHE A 97 -7.24 -0.41 0.80
N ASN A 98 -8.24 -1.05 1.36
CA ASN A 98 -9.34 -0.40 2.05
C ASN A 98 -9.25 -0.72 3.53
N ILE A 99 -8.97 0.28 4.34
CA ILE A 99 -8.80 0.14 5.79
C ILE A 99 -9.81 1.05 6.46
N SER A 100 -10.68 0.48 7.29
CA SER A 100 -11.62 1.22 8.11
C SER A 100 -11.05 1.41 9.51
N PHE A 101 -11.15 2.63 10.05
CA PHE A 101 -10.81 2.95 11.42
C PHE A 101 -12.10 2.95 12.23
N ASP A 102 -12.27 1.97 13.10
CA ASP A 102 -13.39 1.97 14.03
C ASP A 102 -13.03 2.82 15.25
N SER A 103 -13.64 3.99 15.33
CA SER A 103 -13.43 4.92 16.44
C SER A 103 -13.99 4.39 17.78
N ASN A 104 -14.80 3.35 17.74
CA ASN A 104 -15.42 2.73 18.92
C ASN A 104 -14.70 1.46 19.39
N ALA A 105 -13.70 0.98 18.64
CA ALA A 105 -12.93 -0.17 19.08
C ALA A 105 -12.02 0.23 20.24
N ASN A 106 -12.37 -0.16 21.45
CA ASN A 106 -11.52 -0.01 22.63
C ASN A 106 -10.28 -0.92 22.61
N GLU A 107 -10.13 -1.72 21.55
CA GLU A 107 -9.01 -2.62 21.38
C GLU A 107 -7.99 -1.98 20.44
N GLN A 108 -6.83 -1.63 20.98
CA GLN A 108 -5.66 -1.33 20.19
C GLN A 108 -5.21 -2.61 19.47
N VAL A 109 -5.05 -2.56 18.17
CA VAL A 109 -4.61 -3.71 17.36
C VAL A 109 -3.23 -4.19 17.80
N GLY A 110 -2.36 -3.27 18.19
CA GLY A 110 -1.01 -3.54 18.64
C GLY A 110 -0.09 -4.10 17.55
N GLU A 111 1.18 -4.25 17.89
CA GLU A 111 2.20 -4.73 16.95
C GLU A 111 1.90 -6.14 16.42
N GLU A 112 1.45 -7.06 17.28
CA GLU A 112 1.15 -8.44 16.87
C GLU A 112 -0.04 -8.54 15.90
N GLY A 113 -1.05 -7.69 16.06
CA GLY A 113 -2.16 -7.61 15.12
C GLY A 113 -1.70 -7.16 13.74
N PHE A 114 -0.85 -6.14 13.67
CA PHE A 114 -0.29 -5.65 12.40
C PHE A 114 0.65 -6.66 11.75
N LYS A 115 1.44 -7.41 12.53
CA LYS A 115 2.24 -8.53 12.01
C LYS A 115 1.35 -9.59 11.35
N THR A 116 0.28 -9.98 12.02
CA THR A 116 -0.68 -10.96 11.48
C THR A 116 -1.32 -10.45 10.19
N MET A 117 -1.72 -9.20 10.14
CA MET A 117 -2.23 -8.57 8.92
C MET A 117 -1.20 -8.59 7.79
N PHE A 118 0.03 -8.18 8.06
CA PHE A 118 1.11 -8.22 7.07
C PHE A 118 1.31 -9.61 6.49
N GLN A 119 1.37 -10.63 7.34
CA GLN A 119 1.54 -12.02 6.92
C GLN A 119 0.38 -12.52 6.05
N ARG A 120 -0.86 -12.19 6.44
CA ARG A 120 -2.05 -12.54 5.64
C ARG A 120 -2.08 -11.84 4.30
N LEU A 121 -1.78 -10.54 4.25
CA LEU A 121 -1.74 -9.76 3.03
C LEU A 121 -0.67 -10.30 2.07
N THR A 122 0.54 -10.53 2.55
CA THR A 122 1.63 -11.03 1.71
C THR A 122 1.40 -12.46 1.26
N ALA A 123 0.78 -13.32 2.08
CA ALA A 123 0.39 -14.67 1.68
C ALA A 123 -0.68 -14.65 0.59
N SER A 124 -1.72 -13.81 0.75
CA SER A 124 -2.78 -13.63 -0.25
C SER A 124 -2.21 -13.13 -1.58
N LEU A 125 -1.34 -12.14 -1.54
CA LEU A 125 -0.68 -11.60 -2.74
C LEU A 125 0.14 -12.68 -3.46
N LYS A 126 0.90 -13.50 -2.74
CA LYS A 126 1.69 -14.58 -3.33
C LYS A 126 0.86 -15.59 -4.14
N MET A 127 -0.37 -15.82 -3.73
CA MET A 127 -1.29 -16.70 -4.48
C MET A 127 -1.68 -16.11 -5.85
N HIS A 128 -1.73 -14.79 -5.96
CA HIS A 128 -2.13 -14.09 -7.19
C HIS A 128 -0.93 -13.68 -8.08
N TRP A 129 0.30 -13.83 -7.61
CA TRP A 129 1.48 -13.35 -8.36
C TRP A 129 1.74 -14.11 -9.65
N ALA A 130 1.42 -15.39 -9.70
CA ALA A 130 1.51 -16.16 -10.92
C ALA A 130 0.56 -15.61 -12.01
N GLU A 131 -0.64 -15.22 -11.62
CA GLU A 131 -1.64 -14.61 -12.50
C GLU A 131 -1.23 -13.22 -12.97
N CYS A 132 -0.52 -12.47 -12.12
CA CYS A 132 -0.03 -11.12 -12.44
C CYS A 132 1.16 -11.10 -13.40
N ARG A 133 1.80 -12.25 -13.67
CA ARG A 133 3.00 -12.34 -14.52
C ARG A 133 2.71 -12.55 -16.01
N ASP A 134 1.49 -12.87 -16.38
CA ASP A 134 1.10 -13.11 -17.76
C ASP A 134 0.82 -11.78 -18.49
N GLY A 135 1.86 -11.00 -18.78
CA GLY A 135 1.67 -9.71 -19.41
C GLY A 135 2.95 -8.97 -19.72
N GLU A 136 2.80 -7.68 -19.99
CA GLU A 136 3.89 -6.75 -20.19
C GLU A 136 4.73 -6.58 -18.91
N ASP A 137 6.03 -6.33 -19.06
CA ASP A 137 6.94 -6.14 -17.95
C ASP A 137 6.60 -4.86 -17.15
N PRO A 138 6.52 -4.95 -15.83
CA PRO A 138 6.35 -3.78 -14.96
C PRO A 138 7.57 -2.86 -15.04
N HIS A 139 7.35 -1.56 -15.22
CA HIS A 139 8.42 -0.57 -15.38
C HIS A 139 8.41 0.53 -14.32
N GLY A 140 7.25 0.83 -13.77
CA GLY A 140 7.08 1.86 -12.76
C GLY A 140 5.84 1.65 -11.91
N PHE A 141 5.61 2.56 -10.98
CA PHE A 141 4.43 2.53 -10.13
C PHE A 141 4.01 3.94 -9.68
N GLN A 142 2.76 4.04 -9.24
CA GLN A 142 2.19 5.21 -8.57
C GLN A 142 1.40 4.79 -7.35
N ILE A 143 1.36 5.64 -6.35
CA ILE A 143 0.49 5.49 -5.18
C ILE A 143 -0.56 6.59 -5.23
N LEU A 144 -1.81 6.19 -5.26
CA LEU A 144 -2.97 7.07 -5.21
C LEU A 144 -3.69 6.85 -3.88
N PHE A 145 -4.29 7.89 -3.34
CA PHE A 145 -5.16 7.78 -2.18
C PHE A 145 -6.37 8.67 -2.35
N TYR A 146 -7.47 8.26 -1.74
CA TYR A 146 -8.75 8.96 -1.80
C TYR A 146 -9.14 9.41 -0.40
N SER A 147 -9.54 10.65 -0.27
CA SER A 147 -10.11 11.17 0.97
C SER A 147 -11.57 10.72 1.14
N ASP A 148 -12.05 10.71 2.39
CA ASP A 148 -13.46 10.39 2.68
C ASP A 148 -14.45 11.28 1.91
N LYS A 149 -14.06 12.49 1.58
CA LYS A 149 -14.89 13.44 0.79
C LYS A 149 -14.99 13.02 -0.68
N GLU A 150 -13.92 12.54 -1.26
CA GLU A 150 -13.89 12.09 -2.66
C GLU A 150 -14.64 10.77 -2.85
N LEU A 151 -14.56 9.87 -1.88
CA LEU A 151 -15.34 8.63 -1.86
C LEU A 151 -16.85 8.87 -1.81
N ALA A 152 -17.29 9.90 -1.08
CA ALA A 152 -18.71 10.28 -1.00
C ALA A 152 -19.23 10.85 -2.31
N HIS A 153 -18.39 11.51 -3.12
CA HIS A 153 -18.76 12.05 -4.43
C HIS A 153 -18.73 10.99 -5.55
N SER A 154 -17.92 9.96 -5.45
CA SER A 154 -17.83 8.90 -6.47
C SER A 154 -19.03 7.94 -6.47
N THR A 155 -19.83 7.92 -5.41
CA THR A 155 -21.07 7.13 -5.36
C THR A 155 -22.25 7.77 -6.06
N GLY A 156 -22.13 9.01 -6.55
CA GLY A 156 -23.22 9.79 -7.12
C GLY A 156 -23.10 10.23 -8.58
N SER A 157 -22.02 9.99 -9.29
CA SER A 157 -21.86 10.45 -10.66
C SER A 157 -20.99 9.49 -11.48
N HIS A 158 -21.57 8.97 -12.55
CA HIS A 158 -20.98 8.20 -13.64
C HIS A 158 -19.45 8.03 -13.57
N SER A 159 -19.06 6.98 -12.91
CA SER A 159 -17.71 6.45 -12.96
C SER A 159 -17.38 6.12 -14.41
N ASN A 160 -16.33 6.71 -14.95
CA ASN A 160 -15.56 6.02 -15.96
C ASN A 160 -15.24 4.65 -15.38
N ALA A 161 -15.87 3.62 -15.93
CA ALA A 161 -15.65 2.24 -15.56
C ALA A 161 -14.16 1.93 -15.77
N LEU A 162 -13.37 2.14 -14.73
CA LEU A 162 -12.08 1.53 -14.60
C LEU A 162 -12.40 0.05 -14.51
N LEU A 163 -11.97 -0.70 -15.52
CA LEU A 163 -12.27 -2.10 -15.72
C LEU A 163 -12.12 -2.84 -14.40
N GLU A 164 -13.23 -3.33 -13.84
CA GLU A 164 -13.30 -4.07 -12.57
C GLU A 164 -12.46 -5.35 -12.58
N ASN A 165 -11.98 -5.77 -13.75
CA ASN A 165 -11.27 -7.02 -13.95
C ASN A 165 -9.79 -6.99 -13.49
N ASP A 166 -9.20 -5.80 -13.26
CA ASP A 166 -7.78 -5.67 -12.92
C ASP A 166 -7.55 -5.28 -11.44
N ILE A 167 -8.57 -5.37 -10.59
CA ILE A 167 -8.48 -4.97 -9.19
C ILE A 167 -8.31 -6.18 -8.30
N VAL A 168 -7.11 -6.42 -7.82
CA VAL A 168 -6.90 -7.28 -6.65
C VAL A 168 -7.36 -6.52 -5.41
N LYS A 169 -8.57 -6.82 -4.92
CA LYS A 169 -9.07 -6.23 -3.68
C LYS A 169 -8.49 -6.98 -2.49
N VAL A 170 -7.70 -6.31 -1.71
CA VAL A 170 -7.20 -6.81 -0.43
C VAL A 170 -8.10 -6.25 0.66
N ASN A 171 -9.04 -7.05 1.15
CA ASN A 171 -9.89 -6.68 2.28
C ASN A 171 -9.21 -7.13 3.58
N THR A 172 -9.07 -6.21 4.51
CA THR A 172 -8.67 -6.51 5.90
C THR A 172 -9.93 -6.51 6.76
N GLU A 173 -10.69 -7.60 6.73
CA GLU A 173 -11.68 -7.94 7.76
C GLU A 173 -11.07 -8.90 8.77
#